data_6997cfd38ac76e09ba8b75e0ee7adf70
#
_entry.id   6997cfd38ac76e09ba8b75e0ee7adf70
#
_cell.length_a   1.000
_cell.length_b   1.000
_cell.length_c   1.000
_cell.angle_alpha   90.00
_cell.angle_beta   90.00
_cell.angle_gamma   90.00
#
_symmetry.space_group_name_H-M   'P 1'
#
loop_
_entity.id
_entity.type
_entity.pdbx_description
1 polymer ?
#
loop_
_entity_poly.entity_id
_entity_poly.type
_entity_poly.pdbx_seq_one_letter_code
_entity_poly.pdbx_strand_id
1 'polypeptide(L)'
;ISIADKVTDDLLRVNVEGTENLLSAALGSRVKKFVYVSSVHAIPEQPLRVLSETDDFSPDKVQGAYAKTKAMATEKVLEYVKKGLNAVVVHPSGILGPYDGSGNHLVQLVTDYVENKLPACVKGGYDFVDVRDVAAGTLAAAEKGRTGECYILSNRHYEIREVLAIVRSVAGGRRLPVLPVWMAKLALPLMEFIAKCKKKRPLYTKYSLYTLTSNDKFSHDKASRELGYRPRDLYETIRDTIAWLRRKTPLPA
;
A
#
# COMPACT_ATOMS: atom_id res chain seq x y z
N ILE A 1 8.52 -0.78 3.31
CA ILE A 1 8.42 0.13 2.15
C ILE A 1 9.54 1.15 2.29
N SER A 2 10.46 1.20 1.33
CA SER A 2 11.47 2.25 1.26
C SER A 2 10.86 3.48 0.60
N ILE A 3 10.94 4.64 1.26
CA ILE A 3 10.43 5.92 0.76
C ILE A 3 11.55 6.66 -0.02
N ALA A 4 12.57 5.94 -0.47
CA ALA A 4 13.68 6.51 -1.22
C ALA A 4 13.23 7.01 -2.61
N ASP A 5 13.67 8.20 -3.00
CA ASP A 5 13.39 8.77 -4.32
C ASP A 5 14.17 8.05 -5.43
N LYS A 6 15.32 7.47 -5.10
CA LYS A 6 16.22 6.77 -6.04
C LYS A 6 16.30 5.29 -5.73
N VAL A 7 16.35 4.49 -6.79
CA VAL A 7 16.62 3.06 -6.68
C VAL A 7 18.04 2.88 -6.15
N THR A 8 18.19 2.13 -5.07
CA THR A 8 19.48 1.77 -4.46
C THR A 8 19.79 0.30 -4.72
N ASP A 9 21.08 -0.08 -4.68
CA ASP A 9 21.49 -1.47 -4.86
C ASP A 9 20.84 -2.41 -3.84
N ASP A 10 20.65 -1.96 -2.60
CA ASP A 10 19.95 -2.73 -1.57
C ASP A 10 18.47 -3.00 -1.95
N LEU A 11 17.78 -2.01 -2.53
CA LEU A 11 16.41 -2.20 -3.01
C LEU A 11 16.35 -3.18 -4.17
N LEU A 12 17.27 -3.10 -5.11
CA LEU A 12 17.37 -4.04 -6.23
C LEU A 12 17.65 -5.45 -5.72
N ARG A 13 18.66 -5.58 -4.87
CA ARG A 13 19.05 -6.87 -4.29
C ARG A 13 17.90 -7.54 -3.53
N VAL A 14 17.16 -6.80 -2.71
CA VAL A 14 16.08 -7.37 -1.91
C VAL A 14 14.82 -7.60 -2.75
N ASN A 15 14.37 -6.58 -3.49
CA ASN A 15 13.06 -6.64 -4.15
C ASN A 15 13.09 -7.37 -5.50
N VAL A 16 14.19 -7.30 -6.24
CA VAL A 16 14.28 -7.89 -7.58
C VAL A 16 15.07 -9.19 -7.54
N GLU A 17 16.35 -9.16 -7.15
CA GLU A 17 17.20 -10.36 -7.11
C GLU A 17 16.68 -11.38 -6.09
N GLY A 18 16.27 -10.93 -4.89
CA GLY A 18 15.66 -11.80 -3.89
C GLY A 18 14.38 -12.46 -4.39
N THR A 19 13.55 -11.75 -5.16
CA THR A 19 12.38 -12.33 -5.82
C THR A 19 12.81 -13.35 -6.88
N GLU A 20 13.77 -13.03 -7.73
CA GLU A 20 14.25 -13.94 -8.79
C GLU A 20 14.85 -15.22 -8.20
N ASN A 21 15.60 -15.13 -7.10
CA ASN A 21 16.13 -16.31 -6.39
C ASN A 21 15.00 -17.23 -5.89
N LEU A 22 13.92 -16.65 -5.33
CA LEU A 22 12.76 -17.43 -4.91
C LEU A 22 12.01 -18.05 -6.07
N LEU A 23 11.87 -17.33 -7.19
CA LEU A 23 11.23 -17.84 -8.42
C LEU A 23 12.02 -19.00 -9.01
N SER A 24 13.36 -18.88 -9.07
CA SER A 24 14.24 -19.94 -9.55
C SER A 24 14.14 -21.20 -8.69
N ALA A 25 14.16 -21.02 -7.36
CA ALA A 25 14.00 -22.13 -6.42
C ALA A 25 12.61 -22.78 -6.54
N ALA A 26 11.55 -21.97 -6.72
CA ALA A 26 10.19 -22.46 -6.88
C ALA A 26 10.01 -23.25 -8.19
N LEU A 27 10.58 -22.79 -9.31
CA LEU A 27 10.51 -23.46 -10.61
C LEU A 27 11.11 -24.87 -10.58
N GLY A 28 12.21 -25.05 -9.82
CA GLY A 28 12.87 -26.35 -9.64
C GLY A 28 12.27 -27.22 -8.52
N SER A 29 11.18 -26.81 -7.88
CA SER A 29 10.63 -27.46 -6.70
C SER A 29 9.25 -28.10 -6.94
N ARG A 30 8.69 -28.68 -5.85
CA ARG A 30 7.31 -29.22 -5.83
C ARG A 30 6.25 -28.20 -5.40
N VAL A 31 6.58 -26.90 -5.42
CA VAL A 31 5.63 -25.83 -5.09
C VAL A 31 4.45 -25.88 -6.08
N LYS A 32 3.24 -26.01 -5.55
CA LYS A 32 2.03 -26.12 -6.39
C LYS A 32 1.64 -24.79 -7.03
N LYS A 33 1.83 -23.69 -6.31
CA LYS A 33 1.58 -22.33 -6.79
C LYS A 33 2.44 -21.32 -6.04
N PHE A 34 2.99 -20.37 -6.75
CA PHE A 34 3.73 -19.22 -6.20
C PHE A 34 2.82 -18.00 -6.23
N VAL A 35 2.65 -17.31 -5.10
CA VAL A 35 1.90 -16.06 -5.03
C VAL A 35 2.87 -14.91 -4.76
N TYR A 36 2.95 -13.98 -5.69
CA TYR A 36 3.76 -12.79 -5.52
C TYR A 36 2.90 -11.61 -5.05
N VAL A 37 3.27 -11.02 -3.92
CA VAL A 37 2.63 -9.79 -3.43
C VAL A 37 3.40 -8.59 -3.99
N SER A 38 2.86 -7.99 -5.04
CA SER A 38 3.35 -6.77 -5.65
C SER A 38 2.74 -5.54 -4.97
N SER A 39 2.34 -4.53 -5.70
CA SER A 39 1.67 -3.32 -5.25
C SER A 39 0.93 -2.67 -6.43
N VAL A 40 -0.15 -1.94 -6.17
CA VAL A 40 -0.77 -1.08 -7.18
C VAL A 40 0.18 -0.01 -7.73
N HIS A 41 1.22 0.37 -6.97
CA HIS A 41 2.26 1.28 -7.44
C HIS A 41 3.12 0.73 -8.59
N ALA A 42 3.12 -0.59 -8.82
CA ALA A 42 3.78 -1.20 -9.98
C ALA A 42 2.99 -1.02 -11.28
N ILE A 43 1.73 -0.58 -11.19
CA ILE A 43 0.85 -0.36 -12.34
C ILE A 43 1.07 1.07 -12.85
N PRO A 44 1.34 1.29 -14.16
CA PRO A 44 1.47 2.61 -14.73
C PRO A 44 0.22 3.47 -14.53
N GLU A 45 0.42 4.71 -14.11
CA GLU A 45 -0.69 5.64 -13.91
C GLU A 45 -1.35 6.03 -15.23
N GLN A 46 -2.67 6.10 -15.22
CA GLN A 46 -3.47 6.64 -16.32
C GLN A 46 -4.34 7.78 -15.75
N PRO A 47 -4.11 9.03 -16.16
CA PRO A 47 -4.88 10.16 -15.65
C PRO A 47 -6.38 9.97 -15.88
N LEU A 48 -7.18 10.29 -14.85
CA LEU A 48 -8.65 10.33 -14.88
C LEU A 48 -9.36 8.97 -15.14
N ARG A 49 -8.64 7.85 -15.17
CA ARG A 49 -9.25 6.52 -15.38
C ARG A 49 -9.19 5.70 -14.10
N VAL A 50 -10.16 4.81 -13.93
CA VAL A 50 -10.05 3.73 -12.96
C VAL A 50 -9.04 2.74 -13.49
N LEU A 51 -7.99 2.47 -12.71
CA LEU A 51 -6.92 1.53 -13.08
C LEU A 51 -7.39 0.11 -12.84
N SER A 52 -7.23 -0.73 -13.84
CA SER A 52 -7.42 -2.17 -13.78
C SER A 52 -6.09 -2.90 -13.95
N GLU A 53 -6.13 -4.22 -13.88
CA GLU A 53 -4.97 -5.05 -14.13
C GLU A 53 -4.41 -4.81 -15.53
N THR A 54 -3.08 -4.86 -15.64
CA THR A 54 -2.31 -4.68 -16.86
C THR A 54 -1.26 -5.79 -16.98
N ASP A 55 -0.73 -5.98 -18.15
CA ASP A 55 0.45 -6.78 -18.45
C ASP A 55 1.72 -5.93 -18.68
N ASP A 56 1.57 -4.59 -18.67
CA ASP A 56 2.67 -3.64 -18.82
C ASP A 56 3.15 -3.15 -17.45
N PHE A 57 4.28 -3.69 -17.00
CA PHE A 57 4.94 -3.31 -15.75
C PHE A 57 6.26 -2.58 -15.98
N SER A 58 6.38 -1.84 -17.08
CA SER A 58 7.57 -1.08 -17.44
C SER A 58 8.02 -0.12 -16.32
N PRO A 59 9.24 -0.30 -15.76
CA PRO A 59 9.70 0.51 -14.61
C PRO A 59 9.81 2.01 -14.91
N ASP A 60 9.95 2.37 -16.19
CA ASP A 60 10.06 3.77 -16.62
C ASP A 60 8.71 4.50 -16.62
N LYS A 61 7.61 3.76 -16.58
CA LYS A 61 6.24 4.30 -16.57
C LYS A 61 5.69 4.54 -15.16
N VAL A 62 6.45 4.19 -14.13
CA VAL A 62 6.05 4.36 -12.72
C VAL A 62 7.01 5.27 -11.97
N GLN A 63 6.52 5.95 -10.93
CA GLN A 63 7.31 6.90 -10.16
C GLN A 63 7.71 6.36 -8.78
N GLY A 64 8.96 6.63 -8.39
CA GLY A 64 9.52 6.25 -7.10
C GLY A 64 10.24 4.90 -7.12
N ALA A 65 11.29 4.80 -6.29
CA ALA A 65 12.16 3.63 -6.26
C ALA A 65 11.41 2.34 -5.89
N TYR A 66 10.49 2.43 -4.94
CA TYR A 66 9.66 1.30 -4.54
C TYR A 66 8.79 0.80 -5.70
N ALA A 67 8.09 1.71 -6.37
CA ALA A 67 7.23 1.38 -7.52
C ALA A 67 8.03 0.70 -8.63
N LYS A 68 9.19 1.28 -8.99
CA LYS A 68 10.09 0.73 -10.02
C LYS A 68 10.56 -0.69 -9.68
N THR A 69 11.03 -0.92 -8.46
CA THR A 69 11.51 -2.26 -8.07
C THR A 69 10.37 -3.29 -7.98
N LYS A 70 9.15 -2.85 -7.61
CA LYS A 70 7.97 -3.74 -7.64
C LYS A 70 7.53 -4.06 -9.07
N ALA A 71 7.59 -3.10 -9.98
CA ALA A 71 7.32 -3.33 -11.40
C ALA A 71 8.33 -4.33 -12.00
N MET A 72 9.64 -4.08 -11.83
CA MET A 72 10.71 -5.02 -12.26
C MET A 72 10.51 -6.44 -11.72
N ALA A 73 10.20 -6.55 -10.42
CA ALA A 73 9.98 -7.87 -9.82
C ALA A 73 8.71 -8.54 -10.34
N THR A 74 7.65 -7.77 -10.66
CA THR A 74 6.44 -8.32 -11.30
C THR A 74 6.74 -8.84 -12.70
N GLU A 75 7.51 -8.11 -13.51
CA GLU A 75 7.97 -8.59 -14.82
C GLU A 75 8.72 -9.92 -14.68
N LYS A 76 9.63 -10.04 -13.68
CA LYS A 76 10.34 -11.30 -13.42
C LYS A 76 9.38 -12.45 -13.11
N VAL A 77 8.35 -12.23 -12.30
CA VAL A 77 7.34 -13.26 -12.03
C VAL A 77 6.68 -13.74 -13.34
N LEU A 78 6.25 -12.79 -14.19
CA LEU A 78 5.61 -13.11 -15.47
C LEU A 78 6.58 -13.79 -16.47
N GLU A 79 7.88 -13.45 -16.45
CA GLU A 79 8.91 -14.19 -17.19
C GLU A 79 9.03 -15.66 -16.74
N TYR A 80 8.98 -15.91 -15.42
CA TYR A 80 9.03 -17.26 -14.88
C TYR A 80 7.74 -18.06 -15.14
N VAL A 81 6.60 -17.39 -15.23
CA VAL A 81 5.36 -18.03 -15.72
C VAL A 81 5.54 -18.55 -17.15
N LYS A 82 6.16 -17.77 -18.05
CA LYS A 82 6.48 -18.21 -19.43
C LYS A 82 7.45 -19.41 -19.45
N LYS A 83 8.27 -19.59 -18.40
CA LYS A 83 9.14 -20.76 -18.21
C LYS A 83 8.43 -21.96 -17.57
N GLY A 84 7.13 -21.87 -17.29
CA GLY A 84 6.32 -22.96 -16.74
C GLY A 84 6.05 -22.88 -15.24
N LEU A 85 6.45 -21.82 -14.53
CA LEU A 85 6.10 -21.66 -13.14
C LEU A 85 4.61 -21.34 -12.98
N ASN A 86 3.91 -22.11 -12.15
CA ASN A 86 2.53 -21.77 -11.76
C ASN A 86 2.57 -20.62 -10.73
N ALA A 87 2.50 -19.40 -11.20
CA ALA A 87 2.52 -18.21 -10.34
C ALA A 87 1.34 -17.27 -10.63
N VAL A 88 0.95 -16.51 -9.60
CA VAL A 88 -0.08 -15.47 -9.64
C VAL A 88 0.43 -14.25 -8.90
N VAL A 89 0.00 -13.07 -9.34
CA VAL A 89 0.41 -11.79 -8.74
C VAL A 89 -0.80 -11.12 -8.09
N VAL A 90 -0.63 -10.60 -6.88
CA VAL A 90 -1.62 -9.73 -6.24
C VAL A 90 -1.04 -8.32 -6.05
N HIS A 91 -1.85 -7.31 -6.32
CA HIS A 91 -1.51 -5.89 -6.23
C HIS A 91 -2.35 -5.21 -5.15
N PRO A 92 -1.94 -5.25 -3.88
CA PRO A 92 -2.66 -4.52 -2.83
C PRO A 92 -2.53 -3.00 -3.00
N SER A 93 -3.58 -2.27 -2.64
CA SER A 93 -3.55 -0.82 -2.48
C SER A 93 -2.99 -0.40 -1.11
N GLY A 94 -3.40 0.73 -0.55
CA GLY A 94 -2.94 1.22 0.75
C GLY A 94 -3.44 0.38 1.91
N ILE A 95 -2.60 -0.52 2.40
CA ILE A 95 -2.97 -1.46 3.47
C ILE A 95 -3.06 -0.74 4.81
N LEU A 96 -4.24 -0.80 5.42
CA LEU A 96 -4.52 -0.33 6.77
C LEU A 96 -5.16 -1.47 7.56
N GLY A 97 -4.96 -1.51 8.87
CA GLY A 97 -5.64 -2.53 9.69
C GLY A 97 -4.92 -2.84 10.99
N PRO A 98 -5.51 -3.71 11.82
CA PRO A 98 -4.91 -4.19 13.05
C PRO A 98 -3.70 -5.10 12.77
N TYR A 99 -2.94 -5.40 13.83
CA TYR A 99 -1.80 -6.33 13.84
C TYR A 99 -0.53 -5.80 13.14
N ASP A 100 -0.42 -4.48 12.95
CA ASP A 100 0.81 -3.86 12.43
C ASP A 100 1.95 -3.95 13.45
N GLY A 101 2.92 -4.81 13.17
CA GLY A 101 4.16 -4.93 13.95
C GLY A 101 5.32 -4.10 13.41
N SER A 102 5.19 -3.55 12.21
CA SER A 102 6.30 -2.93 11.44
C SER A 102 6.28 -1.41 11.40
N GLY A 103 5.22 -0.77 11.92
CA GLY A 103 5.04 0.68 11.89
C GLY A 103 4.66 1.19 10.49
N ASN A 104 3.55 0.69 9.96
CA ASN A 104 2.97 1.14 8.70
C ASN A 104 2.56 2.63 8.79
N HIS A 105 2.88 3.43 7.77
CA HIS A 105 2.57 4.86 7.74
C HIS A 105 1.07 5.17 7.84
N LEU A 106 0.19 4.32 7.31
CA LEU A 106 -1.24 4.51 7.37
C LEU A 106 -1.79 4.23 8.78
N VAL A 107 -1.25 3.22 9.46
CA VAL A 107 -1.54 2.97 10.88
C VAL A 107 -0.95 4.08 11.75
N GLN A 108 0.23 4.61 11.40
CA GLN A 108 0.84 5.75 12.07
C GLN A 108 -0.03 7.01 11.96
N LEU A 109 -0.66 7.27 10.81
CA LEU A 109 -1.61 8.37 10.64
C LEU A 109 -2.78 8.28 11.64
N VAL A 110 -3.36 7.09 11.81
CA VAL A 110 -4.44 6.84 12.79
C VAL A 110 -3.92 7.06 14.22
N THR A 111 -2.76 6.50 14.53
CA THR A 111 -2.12 6.64 15.85
C THR A 111 -1.84 8.10 16.19
N ASP A 112 -1.20 8.83 15.29
CA ASP A 112 -0.85 10.25 15.47
C ASP A 112 -2.09 11.13 15.65
N TYR A 113 -3.20 10.79 14.96
CA TYR A 113 -4.47 11.48 15.18
C TYR A 113 -5.02 11.23 16.59
N VAL A 114 -5.13 9.97 17.00
CA VAL A 114 -5.68 9.59 18.32
C VAL A 114 -4.83 10.16 19.46
N GLU A 115 -3.52 10.23 19.28
CA GLU A 115 -2.57 10.82 20.24
C GLU A 115 -2.49 12.35 20.17
N ASN A 116 -3.35 13.03 19.38
CA ASN A 116 -3.37 14.48 19.18
C ASN A 116 -2.04 15.08 18.68
N LYS A 117 -1.24 14.29 17.97
CA LYS A 117 0.07 14.70 17.40
C LYS A 117 -0.06 15.41 16.05
N LEU A 118 -1.21 15.29 15.38
CA LEU A 118 -1.43 15.91 14.07
C LEU A 118 -1.94 17.35 14.22
N PRO A 119 -1.22 18.36 13.74
CA PRO A 119 -1.69 19.74 13.73
C PRO A 119 -2.73 20.00 12.62
N ALA A 120 -2.60 19.31 11.49
CA ALA A 120 -3.42 19.45 10.28
C ALA A 120 -3.38 18.18 9.45
N CYS A 121 -4.28 18.04 8.49
CA CYS A 121 -4.17 17.03 7.42
C CYS A 121 -3.92 17.71 6.06
N VAL A 122 -3.41 16.96 5.09
CA VAL A 122 -3.14 17.45 3.74
C VAL A 122 -4.29 17.04 2.82
N LYS A 123 -4.67 17.95 1.89
CA LYS A 123 -5.65 17.67 0.84
C LYS A 123 -5.13 16.56 -0.07
N GLY A 124 -5.99 15.59 -0.35
CA GLY A 124 -5.70 14.43 -1.19
C GLY A 124 -6.22 13.16 -0.53
N GLY A 125 -6.03 12.05 -1.20
CA GLY A 125 -6.57 10.78 -0.75
C GLY A 125 -5.74 9.60 -1.24
N TYR A 126 -6.26 8.43 -0.98
CA TYR A 126 -5.66 7.16 -1.36
C TYR A 126 -6.72 6.06 -1.41
N ASP A 127 -6.45 4.97 -2.10
CA ASP A 127 -7.25 3.76 -1.95
C ASP A 127 -6.79 3.01 -0.70
N PHE A 128 -7.71 2.81 0.25
CA PHE A 128 -7.41 2.13 1.52
C PHE A 128 -8.09 0.78 1.58
N VAL A 129 -7.33 -0.27 1.86
CA VAL A 129 -7.80 -1.65 1.98
C VAL A 129 -7.43 -2.25 3.34
N ASP A 130 -8.28 -3.11 3.88
CA ASP A 130 -8.00 -3.82 5.14
C ASP A 130 -6.95 -4.92 4.93
N VAL A 131 -5.98 -4.99 5.84
CA VAL A 131 -4.92 -6.02 5.82
C VAL A 131 -5.48 -7.45 5.82
N ARG A 132 -6.62 -7.68 6.48
CA ARG A 132 -7.29 -9.00 6.55
C ARG A 132 -7.92 -9.37 5.21
N ASP A 133 -8.42 -8.37 4.46
CA ASP A 133 -8.97 -8.60 3.13
C ASP A 133 -7.86 -8.86 2.11
N VAL A 134 -6.72 -8.17 2.25
CA VAL A 134 -5.52 -8.47 1.46
C VAL A 134 -5.04 -9.90 1.75
N ALA A 135 -4.98 -10.32 3.02
CA ALA A 135 -4.59 -11.68 3.38
C ALA A 135 -5.56 -12.71 2.80
N ALA A 136 -6.87 -12.50 2.95
CA ALA A 136 -7.91 -13.39 2.39
C ALA A 136 -7.85 -13.43 0.86
N GLY A 137 -7.69 -12.28 0.19
CA GLY A 137 -7.54 -12.20 -1.26
C GLY A 137 -6.27 -12.90 -1.76
N THR A 138 -5.17 -12.81 -1.01
CA THR A 138 -3.91 -13.51 -1.32
C THR A 138 -4.07 -15.03 -1.22
N LEU A 139 -4.75 -15.53 -0.18
CA LEU A 139 -5.07 -16.95 -0.03
C LEU A 139 -6.01 -17.41 -1.16
N ALA A 140 -7.04 -16.64 -1.47
CA ALA A 140 -7.95 -16.96 -2.57
C ALA A 140 -7.21 -16.97 -3.93
N ALA A 141 -6.22 -16.10 -4.15
CA ALA A 141 -5.37 -16.13 -5.33
C ALA A 141 -4.50 -17.39 -5.39
N ALA A 142 -4.00 -17.89 -4.24
CA ALA A 142 -3.29 -19.16 -4.18
C ALA A 142 -4.19 -20.35 -4.57
N GLU A 143 -5.45 -20.35 -4.17
CA GLU A 143 -6.40 -21.45 -4.41
C GLU A 143 -7.04 -21.38 -5.80
N LYS A 144 -7.54 -20.22 -6.20
CA LYS A 144 -8.41 -20.03 -7.37
C LYS A 144 -7.76 -19.22 -8.50
N GLY A 145 -6.70 -18.44 -8.20
CA GLY A 145 -6.07 -17.55 -9.18
C GLY A 145 -5.53 -18.33 -10.38
N ARG A 146 -5.72 -17.79 -11.57
CA ARG A 146 -5.21 -18.37 -12.81
C ARG A 146 -3.72 -18.08 -12.96
N THR A 147 -2.96 -19.04 -13.46
CA THR A 147 -1.51 -18.89 -13.71
C THR A 147 -1.24 -17.72 -14.65
N GLY A 148 -0.29 -16.86 -14.26
CA GLY A 148 0.10 -15.68 -15.02
C GLY A 148 -0.80 -14.46 -14.83
N GLU A 149 -1.89 -14.58 -14.08
CA GLU A 149 -2.82 -13.48 -13.88
C GLU A 149 -2.41 -12.57 -12.72
N CYS A 150 -2.78 -11.31 -12.86
CA CYS A 150 -2.67 -10.29 -11.85
C CYS A 150 -4.05 -9.98 -11.26
N TYR A 151 -4.11 -9.69 -9.95
CA TYR A 151 -5.34 -9.34 -9.24
C TYR A 151 -5.10 -8.12 -8.35
N ILE A 152 -5.86 -7.06 -8.57
CA ILE A 152 -5.85 -5.87 -7.71
C ILE A 152 -6.68 -6.15 -6.46
N LEU A 153 -6.07 -5.97 -5.30
CA LEU A 153 -6.73 -6.07 -4.00
C LEU A 153 -6.88 -4.66 -3.40
N SER A 154 -7.86 -3.94 -3.89
CA SER A 154 -8.20 -2.58 -3.48
C SER A 154 -9.59 -2.54 -2.82
N ASN A 155 -9.97 -1.38 -2.34
CA ASN A 155 -11.33 -1.10 -1.89
C ASN A 155 -11.87 0.09 -2.68
N ARG A 156 -11.74 1.29 -2.14
CA ARG A 156 -12.05 2.53 -2.86
C ARG A 156 -11.13 3.67 -2.41
N HIS A 157 -11.13 4.71 -3.20
CA HIS A 157 -10.45 5.96 -2.85
C HIS A 157 -11.19 6.67 -1.71
N TYR A 158 -10.44 7.11 -0.70
CA TYR A 158 -10.89 7.94 0.40
C TYR A 158 -10.00 9.18 0.51
N GLU A 159 -10.58 10.35 0.68
CA GLU A 159 -9.80 11.52 1.06
C GLU A 159 -9.28 11.36 2.50
N ILE A 160 -8.10 11.89 2.80
CA ILE A 160 -7.53 11.84 4.17
C ILE A 160 -8.49 12.44 5.20
N ARG A 161 -9.22 13.51 4.83
CA ARG A 161 -10.24 14.10 5.71
C ARG A 161 -11.40 13.14 6.02
N GLU A 162 -11.78 12.25 5.09
CA GLU A 162 -12.82 11.23 5.30
C GLU A 162 -12.31 10.16 6.26
N VAL A 163 -11.08 9.68 6.04
CA VAL A 163 -10.42 8.72 6.93
C VAL A 163 -10.36 9.26 8.36
N LEU A 164 -9.90 10.51 8.53
CA LEU A 164 -9.81 11.13 9.85
C LEU A 164 -11.19 11.46 10.45
N ALA A 165 -12.23 11.68 9.65
CA ALA A 165 -13.60 11.80 10.14
C ALA A 165 -14.10 10.46 10.71
N ILE A 166 -13.78 9.34 10.08
CA ILE A 166 -14.08 7.99 10.58
C ILE A 166 -13.29 7.75 11.89
N VAL A 167 -11.97 8.03 11.91
CA VAL A 167 -11.17 7.92 13.14
C VAL A 167 -11.78 8.71 14.28
N ARG A 168 -12.22 9.94 14.02
CA ARG A 168 -12.87 10.80 14.99
C ARG A 168 -14.20 10.23 15.49
N SER A 169 -15.01 9.62 14.63
CA SER A 169 -16.27 9.02 15.05
C SER A 169 -16.08 7.83 16.00
N VAL A 170 -14.94 7.14 15.90
CA VAL A 170 -14.61 5.96 16.72
C VAL A 170 -13.85 6.33 17.98
N ALA A 171 -12.86 7.22 17.90
CA ALA A 171 -11.95 7.54 18.99
C ALA A 171 -12.20 8.89 19.66
N GLY A 172 -13.07 9.72 19.09
CA GLY A 172 -13.21 11.11 19.49
C GLY A 172 -12.12 12.00 18.89
N GLY A 173 -11.92 13.19 19.43
CA GLY A 173 -10.88 14.12 19.02
C GLY A 173 -11.41 15.32 18.23
N ARG A 174 -10.51 16.20 17.81
CA ARG A 174 -10.82 17.46 17.13
C ARG A 174 -10.87 17.33 15.62
N ARG A 175 -11.61 18.23 14.97
CA ARG A 175 -11.46 18.41 13.51
C ARG A 175 -10.11 19.06 13.20
N LEU A 176 -9.40 18.50 12.22
CA LEU A 176 -8.14 19.08 11.76
C LEU A 176 -8.39 20.02 10.56
N PRO A 177 -7.66 21.15 10.48
CA PRO A 177 -7.64 21.96 9.26
C PRO A 177 -7.03 21.16 8.11
N VAL A 178 -7.54 21.39 6.90
CA VAL A 178 -7.05 20.75 5.68
C VAL A 178 -6.12 21.73 4.97
N LEU A 179 -4.85 21.37 4.85
CA LEU A 179 -3.85 22.18 4.17
C LEU A 179 -3.77 21.79 2.69
N PRO A 180 -3.66 22.77 1.78
CA PRO A 180 -3.37 22.49 0.38
C PRO A 180 -1.96 21.89 0.24
N VAL A 181 -1.78 21.05 -0.77
CA VAL A 181 -0.52 20.30 -0.99
C VAL A 181 0.71 21.20 -1.12
N TRP A 182 0.56 22.39 -1.72
CA TRP A 182 1.69 23.32 -1.87
C TRP A 182 2.25 23.80 -0.52
N MET A 183 1.37 24.02 0.49
CA MET A 183 1.83 24.36 1.85
C MET A 183 2.57 23.20 2.50
N ALA A 184 2.08 21.98 2.32
CA ALA A 184 2.76 20.79 2.83
C ALA A 184 4.13 20.61 2.16
N LYS A 185 4.24 20.87 0.85
CA LYS A 185 5.53 20.85 0.12
C LYS A 185 6.53 21.88 0.67
N LEU A 186 6.09 23.08 1.03
CA LEU A 186 6.96 24.09 1.65
C LEU A 186 7.42 23.68 3.06
N ALA A 187 6.59 22.99 3.82
CA ALA A 187 6.91 22.54 5.18
C ALA A 187 7.80 21.29 5.22
N LEU A 188 7.91 20.53 4.11
CA LEU A 188 8.64 19.26 4.05
C LEU A 188 10.07 19.33 4.60
N PRO A 189 10.95 20.28 4.18
CA PRO A 189 12.33 20.30 4.65
C PRO A 189 12.44 20.43 6.18
N LEU A 190 11.56 21.26 6.76
CA LEU A 190 11.49 21.45 8.22
C LEU A 190 10.98 20.17 8.91
N MET A 191 9.97 19.52 8.35
CA MET A 191 9.43 18.28 8.91
C MET A 191 10.44 17.13 8.85
N GLU A 192 11.17 16.99 7.75
CA GLU A 192 12.24 16.00 7.59
C GLU A 192 13.39 16.25 8.58
N PHE A 193 13.78 17.51 8.76
CA PHE A 193 14.79 17.90 9.75
C PHE A 193 14.36 17.55 11.18
N ILE A 194 13.12 17.90 11.57
CA ILE A 194 12.57 17.58 12.90
C ILE A 194 12.49 16.06 13.10
N ALA A 195 12.05 15.31 12.08
CA ALA A 195 11.95 13.86 12.14
C ALA A 195 13.34 13.22 12.33
N LYS A 196 14.37 13.73 11.62
CA LYS A 196 15.76 13.30 11.75
C LYS A 196 16.29 13.57 13.16
N CYS A 197 16.06 14.77 13.72
CA CYS A 197 16.45 15.11 15.08
C CYS A 197 15.77 14.21 16.12
N LYS A 198 14.51 13.86 15.91
CA LYS A 198 13.74 12.97 16.81
C LYS A 198 13.97 11.48 16.54
N LYS A 199 14.84 11.11 15.58
CA LYS A 199 15.07 9.73 15.11
C LYS A 199 13.75 8.99 14.76
N LYS A 200 12.77 9.71 14.23
CA LYS A 200 11.47 9.18 13.81
C LYS A 200 11.33 9.28 12.30
N ARG A 201 10.51 8.40 11.71
CA ARG A 201 10.17 8.51 10.29
C ARG A 201 9.22 9.70 10.10
N PRO A 202 9.46 10.57 9.09
CA PRO A 202 8.53 11.65 8.79
C PRO A 202 7.21 11.06 8.28
N LEU A 203 6.07 11.62 8.72
CA LEU A 203 4.75 11.19 8.26
C LEU A 203 4.53 11.54 6.77
N TYR A 204 5.07 12.67 6.33
CA TYR A 204 5.01 13.13 4.94
C TYR A 204 6.42 13.17 4.34
N THR A 205 6.52 12.70 3.10
CA THR A 205 7.71 12.76 2.25
C THR A 205 7.30 13.27 0.88
N LYS A 206 8.27 13.60 0.02
CA LYS A 206 7.96 13.97 -1.37
C LYS A 206 7.11 12.91 -2.06
N TYR A 207 7.48 11.64 -1.89
CA TYR A 207 6.76 10.52 -2.49
C TYR A 207 5.35 10.37 -1.91
N SER A 208 5.17 10.46 -0.59
CA SER A 208 3.82 10.36 0.00
C SER A 208 2.91 11.53 -0.38
N LEU A 209 3.45 12.74 -0.57
CA LEU A 209 2.67 13.87 -1.10
C LEU A 209 2.33 13.69 -2.59
N TYR A 210 3.22 13.05 -3.36
CA TYR A 210 2.92 12.68 -4.73
C TYR A 210 1.77 11.68 -4.77
N THR A 211 1.84 10.59 -4.01
CA THR A 211 0.78 9.56 -3.98
C THR A 211 -0.57 10.10 -3.54
N LEU A 212 -0.62 11.07 -2.62
CA LEU A 212 -1.87 11.73 -2.21
C LEU A 212 -2.58 12.53 -3.33
N THR A 213 -1.87 12.83 -4.42
CA THR A 213 -2.38 13.62 -5.56
C THR A 213 -2.38 12.86 -6.87
N SER A 214 -1.86 11.64 -6.89
CA SER A 214 -1.86 10.76 -8.05
C SER A 214 -3.23 10.11 -8.27
N ASN A 215 -3.38 9.37 -9.36
CA ASN A 215 -4.61 8.65 -9.66
C ASN A 215 -4.65 7.33 -8.87
N ASP A 216 -5.34 7.33 -7.75
CA ASP A 216 -5.47 6.20 -6.82
C ASP A 216 -6.85 5.52 -6.91
N LYS A 217 -7.46 5.51 -8.08
CA LYS A 217 -8.73 4.80 -8.31
C LYS A 217 -8.41 3.46 -8.95
N PHE A 218 -8.60 2.39 -8.21
CA PHE A 218 -8.34 1.03 -8.67
C PHE A 218 -9.64 0.22 -8.70
N SER A 219 -9.80 -0.65 -9.73
CA SER A 219 -10.87 -1.62 -9.78
C SER A 219 -10.39 -2.96 -9.21
N HIS A 220 -11.18 -3.54 -8.31
CA HIS A 220 -11.01 -4.91 -7.84
C HIS A 220 -12.01 -5.88 -8.48
N ASP A 221 -12.69 -5.49 -9.56
CA ASP A 221 -13.76 -6.27 -10.18
C ASP A 221 -13.31 -7.67 -10.61
N LYS A 222 -12.09 -7.79 -11.13
CA LYS A 222 -11.52 -9.08 -11.50
C LYS A 222 -11.32 -9.98 -10.29
N ALA A 223 -10.71 -9.45 -9.22
CA ALA A 223 -10.55 -10.17 -7.98
C ALA A 223 -11.91 -10.59 -7.39
N SER A 224 -12.92 -9.73 -7.46
CA SER A 224 -14.28 -10.03 -6.99
C SER A 224 -14.92 -11.16 -7.77
N ARG A 225 -14.82 -11.15 -9.11
CA ARG A 225 -15.42 -12.19 -9.96
C ARG A 225 -14.70 -13.52 -9.86
N GLU A 226 -13.37 -13.52 -9.89
CA GLU A 226 -12.59 -14.75 -10.04
C GLU A 226 -12.17 -15.36 -8.69
N LEU A 227 -11.92 -14.52 -7.68
CA LEU A 227 -11.46 -14.97 -6.36
C LEU A 227 -12.57 -14.94 -5.29
N GLY A 228 -13.69 -14.24 -5.55
CA GLY A 228 -14.71 -13.96 -4.56
C GLY A 228 -14.28 -12.88 -3.56
N TYR A 229 -13.35 -12.01 -3.96
CA TYR A 229 -12.84 -10.93 -3.12
C TYR A 229 -13.94 -9.91 -2.80
N ARG A 230 -14.06 -9.56 -1.51
CA ARG A 230 -15.05 -8.59 -1.01
C ARG A 230 -14.40 -7.78 0.12
N PRO A 231 -13.90 -6.56 -0.18
CA PRO A 231 -13.29 -5.72 0.84
C PRO A 231 -14.36 -5.20 1.80
N ARG A 232 -14.01 -5.13 3.08
CA ARG A 232 -14.87 -4.59 4.15
C ARG A 232 -14.91 -3.08 4.11
N ASP A 233 -15.90 -2.50 4.81
CA ASP A 233 -15.98 -1.06 4.98
C ASP A 233 -14.81 -0.50 5.81
N LEU A 234 -14.32 0.68 5.43
CA LEU A 234 -13.20 1.32 6.10
C LEU A 234 -13.52 1.67 7.57
N TYR A 235 -14.78 1.92 7.90
CA TYR A 235 -15.18 2.15 9.29
C TYR A 235 -14.87 0.96 10.17
N GLU A 236 -15.16 -0.25 9.70
CA GLU A 236 -14.84 -1.50 10.43
C GLU A 236 -13.33 -1.65 10.60
N THR A 237 -12.56 -1.41 9.53
CA THR A 237 -11.10 -1.44 9.56
C THR A 237 -10.52 -0.49 10.59
N ILE A 238 -10.98 0.77 10.61
CA ILE A 238 -10.51 1.79 11.54
C ILE A 238 -10.91 1.45 12.98
N ARG A 239 -12.16 1.05 13.21
CA ARG A 239 -12.64 0.63 14.52
C ARG A 239 -11.76 -0.47 15.12
N ASP A 240 -11.49 -1.50 14.35
CA ASP A 240 -10.71 -2.66 14.79
C ASP A 240 -9.22 -2.30 14.97
N THR A 241 -8.69 -1.41 14.12
CA THR A 241 -7.33 -0.89 14.27
C THR A 241 -7.17 -0.10 15.57
N ILE A 242 -8.10 0.79 15.89
CA ILE A 242 -8.09 1.56 17.14
C ILE A 242 -8.24 0.64 18.35
N ALA A 243 -9.13 -0.34 18.28
CA ALA A 243 -9.30 -1.32 19.35
C ALA A 243 -8.02 -2.13 19.59
N TRP A 244 -7.30 -2.51 18.53
CA TRP A 244 -6.02 -3.19 18.63
C TRP A 244 -4.92 -2.29 19.20
N LEU A 245 -4.82 -1.04 18.74
CA LEU A 245 -3.85 -0.05 19.24
C LEU A 245 -4.02 0.17 20.75
N ARG A 246 -5.27 0.31 21.25
CA ARG A 246 -5.57 0.47 22.68
C ARG A 246 -5.15 -0.73 23.54
N ARG A 247 -5.17 -1.95 22.98
CA ARG A 247 -4.68 -3.14 23.70
C ARG A 247 -3.16 -3.20 23.77
N LYS A 248 -2.47 -2.72 22.72
CA LYS A 248 -1.00 -2.76 22.63
C LYS A 248 -0.34 -1.64 23.43
N THR A 249 -0.97 -0.47 23.47
CA THR A 249 -0.49 0.70 24.21
C THR A 249 -1.71 1.44 24.74
N PRO A 250 -1.79 1.74 26.05
CA PRO A 250 -2.87 2.58 26.57
C PRO A 250 -2.83 3.93 25.84
N LEU A 251 -3.80 4.15 24.95
CA LEU A 251 -3.99 5.44 24.29
C LEU A 251 -4.67 6.40 25.28
N PRO A 252 -4.40 7.72 25.21
CA PRO A 252 -5.11 8.69 26.04
C PRO A 252 -6.62 8.59 25.80
N ALA A 253 -7.37 8.76 26.88
CA ALA A 253 -8.82 8.74 26.88
C ALA A 253 -9.42 9.95 26.14
#